data_7f8e2c8f341e99dd1b7a4a2841c4e76c
#
_entry.id   7f8e2c8f341e99dd1b7a4a2841c4e76c
#
_cell.length_a   1.000
_cell.length_b   1.000
_cell.length_c   1.000
_cell.angle_alpha   90.00
_cell.angle_beta   90.00
_cell.angle_gamma   90.00
#
_symmetry.space_group_name_H-M   'P 1'
#
loop_
_entity.id
_entity.type
_entity.pdbx_description
1 polymer ?
#
loop_
_entity_poly.entity_id
_entity_poly.type
_entity_poly.pdbx_seq_one_letter_code
_entity_poly.pdbx_strand_id
1 'polypeptide(L)'
;MYLKNVFRKKSTQILLILGLSSLVACSPSHQASPNLDTGSDAITRGHALKANSNLSHFIVAVIAEQTEGEALCTGSILSENSILTAAHCVDGEPTKVQIVFANNIRKTQAAFTRIATAIYQNPSWHNPSADEKGDLAIIKFSGGLPKGFLPVKLASDDFELRNDQDVLFAGYGVTNGTKDIGAGLLRMTKTKVIGQQSKTEVITNGRETSVCFGDSGGPGFVFTKNEFIQWGVASSVLNQACNKASIHTSVMDYKSWIQATMLR
;
A
#
# COMPACT_ATOMS: atom_id res chain seq x y z
N MET A 1 28.69 49.66 39.30
CA MET A 1 29.02 51.09 39.23
C MET A 1 28.10 51.75 38.23
N TYR A 2 27.22 52.63 38.76
CA TYR A 2 26.43 53.69 38.13
C TYR A 2 25.46 53.36 37.01
N LEU A 3 24.16 53.39 37.26
CA LEU A 3 23.13 54.42 37.61
C LEU A 3 22.51 55.10 36.35
N LYS A 4 21.14 54.86 36.21
CA LYS A 4 20.00 55.84 36.15
C LYS A 4 19.99 56.84 34.97
N ASN A 5 18.84 57.02 34.25
CA ASN A 5 17.57 57.65 34.60
C ASN A 5 16.63 57.58 33.36
N VAL A 6 15.44 57.10 33.46
CA VAL A 6 14.13 57.77 33.65
C VAL A 6 13.96 59.12 32.90
N PHE A 7 13.06 59.16 31.91
CA PHE A 7 12.11 60.26 31.76
C PHE A 7 10.81 59.81 31.05
N ARG A 8 9.74 60.14 31.71
CA ARG A 8 8.32 59.93 31.41
C ARG A 8 7.77 61.18 30.72
N LYS A 9 7.05 61.09 29.61
CA LYS A 9 6.09 62.13 29.23
C LYS A 9 4.82 61.56 28.66
N LYS A 10 3.73 62.13 29.11
CA LYS A 10 2.33 61.81 28.91
C LYS A 10 1.78 62.43 27.63
N SER A 11 0.71 61.78 27.15
CA SER A 11 -0.56 62.35 26.61
C SER A 11 -0.59 62.93 25.20
N THR A 12 -1.42 62.35 24.31
CA THR A 12 -2.70 62.97 23.95
C THR A 12 -3.47 61.99 23.04
N GLN A 13 -4.72 61.73 23.41
CA GLN A 13 -5.72 60.99 22.62
C GLN A 13 -6.13 61.84 21.42
N ILE A 14 -6.20 61.20 20.23
CA ILE A 14 -7.04 61.66 19.16
C ILE A 14 -7.87 60.47 18.67
N LEU A 15 -9.14 60.52 18.90
CA LEU A 15 -10.20 59.63 18.45
C LEU A 15 -10.48 59.96 16.99
N LEU A 16 -10.21 59.05 16.05
CA LEU A 16 -10.71 59.12 14.69
C LEU A 16 -11.47 57.85 14.37
N ILE A 17 -12.79 57.97 14.34
CA ILE A 17 -13.74 56.96 13.83
C ILE A 17 -13.73 57.07 12.30
N LEU A 18 -13.34 56.01 11.63
CA LEU A 18 -13.57 55.83 10.19
C LEU A 18 -13.84 54.38 9.85
N GLY A 19 -15.06 54.15 9.42
CA GLY A 19 -15.55 53.24 8.39
C GLY A 19 -15.11 51.80 8.42
N LEU A 20 -15.96 50.91 8.94
CA LEU A 20 -15.91 49.46 8.66
C LEU A 20 -16.29 49.21 7.19
N SER A 21 -15.35 48.94 6.36
CA SER A 21 -15.58 48.26 5.08
C SER A 21 -15.20 46.78 5.27
N SER A 22 -16.21 45.93 5.45
CA SER A 22 -16.07 44.47 5.51
C SER A 22 -15.71 43.96 4.13
N LEU A 23 -14.41 43.76 3.88
CA LEU A 23 -13.92 42.91 2.81
C LEU A 23 -14.07 41.44 3.27
N VAL A 24 -15.10 40.80 2.74
CA VAL A 24 -15.21 39.32 2.78
C VAL A 24 -14.10 38.77 1.90
N ALA A 25 -12.96 38.43 2.50
CA ALA A 25 -11.93 37.64 1.85
C ALA A 25 -12.45 36.22 1.76
N CYS A 26 -12.84 35.76 0.56
CA CYS A 26 -12.96 34.35 0.23
C CYS A 26 -11.58 33.74 0.37
N SER A 27 -11.30 33.12 1.51
CA SER A 27 -10.17 32.20 1.66
C SER A 27 -10.43 30.97 0.76
N PRO A 28 -9.48 30.58 -0.10
CA PRO A 28 -9.58 29.29 -0.79
C PRO A 28 -9.63 28.21 0.29
N SER A 29 -10.68 27.39 0.26
CA SER A 29 -10.79 26.20 1.08
C SER A 29 -9.52 25.34 0.85
N HIS A 30 -8.64 25.28 1.82
CA HIS A 30 -7.64 24.25 1.90
C HIS A 30 -8.38 22.92 1.96
N GLN A 31 -8.47 22.22 0.82
CA GLN A 31 -8.84 20.81 0.81
C GLN A 31 -7.79 20.11 1.65
N ALA A 32 -8.22 19.62 2.80
CA ALA A 32 -7.40 18.82 3.67
C ALA A 32 -6.92 17.61 2.88
N SER A 33 -5.62 17.54 2.62
CA SER A 33 -4.98 16.30 2.21
C SER A 33 -5.39 15.23 3.22
N PRO A 34 -5.73 13.99 2.78
CA PRO A 34 -6.08 12.94 3.71
C PRO A 34 -4.94 12.84 4.72
N ASN A 35 -5.28 12.91 6.02
CA ASN A 35 -4.31 12.79 7.11
C ASN A 35 -3.59 11.45 6.98
N LEU A 36 -2.45 11.45 6.32
CA LEU A 36 -1.43 10.41 6.41
C LEU A 36 -0.79 10.57 7.78
N ASP A 37 -1.28 9.80 8.74
CA ASP A 37 -0.85 9.87 10.13
C ASP A 37 0.64 9.48 10.24
N THR A 38 1.48 10.42 10.61
CA THR A 38 2.92 10.31 10.73
C THR A 38 3.35 9.67 12.06
N GLY A 39 2.89 8.43 12.31
CA GLY A 39 3.37 7.60 13.41
C GLY A 39 4.54 6.73 12.97
N SER A 40 5.62 6.73 13.71
CA SER A 40 6.88 6.06 13.41
C SER A 40 6.79 4.53 13.33
N ASP A 41 7.55 3.96 12.39
CA ASP A 41 8.11 2.61 12.28
C ASP A 41 7.25 1.50 11.72
N ALA A 42 7.57 1.14 10.44
CA ALA A 42 7.54 -0.21 9.82
C ALA A 42 6.72 -0.37 8.53
N ILE A 43 6.90 -1.16 7.73
CA ILE A 43 7.52 -1.62 6.49
C ILE A 43 8.92 -1.07 6.65
N THR A 44 10.01 -1.56 6.15
CA THR A 44 11.27 -0.93 6.54
C THR A 44 11.14 0.61 6.53
N ARG A 45 10.87 1.22 7.71
CA ARG A 45 10.56 2.66 7.93
C ARG A 45 9.22 3.21 7.38
N GLY A 46 8.18 2.37 7.19
CA GLY A 46 6.81 2.81 6.88
C GLY A 46 5.95 3.03 8.13
N HIS A 47 4.65 3.31 7.94
CA HIS A 47 3.72 3.65 9.03
C HIS A 47 2.64 2.58 9.20
N ALA A 48 2.30 2.22 10.44
CA ALA A 48 1.17 1.35 10.73
C ALA A 48 -0.13 2.02 10.28
N LEU A 49 -0.97 1.28 9.56
CA LEU A 49 -2.29 1.76 9.17
C LEU A 49 -3.27 1.65 10.33
N LYS A 50 -4.00 2.75 10.60
CA LYS A 50 -5.13 2.70 11.53
C LYS A 50 -6.26 1.83 10.94
N ALA A 51 -7.02 1.18 11.80
CA ALA A 51 -8.13 0.30 11.39
C ALA A 51 -9.23 1.01 10.59
N ASN A 52 -9.36 2.33 10.72
CA ASN A 52 -10.30 3.15 9.97
C ASN A 52 -9.66 3.90 8.79
N SER A 53 -8.43 3.55 8.40
CA SER A 53 -7.81 4.08 7.18
C SER A 53 -8.53 3.54 5.95
N ASN A 54 -8.91 4.42 5.02
CA ASN A 54 -9.54 4.00 3.77
C ASN A 54 -8.72 2.96 3.01
N LEU A 55 -7.39 3.03 3.09
CA LEU A 55 -6.49 2.10 2.42
C LEU A 55 -6.59 0.68 2.99
N SER A 56 -6.83 0.53 4.30
CA SER A 56 -6.91 -0.79 4.95
C SER A 56 -8.09 -1.64 4.48
N HIS A 57 -9.11 -1.02 3.88
CA HIS A 57 -10.31 -1.71 3.41
C HIS A 57 -10.06 -2.55 2.14
N PHE A 58 -8.96 -2.34 1.44
CA PHE A 58 -8.63 -3.00 0.17
C PHE A 58 -7.62 -4.16 0.31
N ILE A 59 -7.04 -4.35 1.51
CA ILE A 59 -5.84 -5.16 1.69
C ILE A 59 -6.08 -6.28 2.67
N VAL A 60 -5.57 -7.46 2.34
CA VAL A 60 -5.67 -8.68 3.15
C VAL A 60 -4.31 -9.33 3.34
N ALA A 61 -4.13 -10.06 4.42
CA ALA A 61 -3.01 -11.00 4.51
C ALA A 61 -3.38 -12.32 3.82
N VAL A 62 -2.40 -12.90 3.15
CA VAL A 62 -2.46 -14.22 2.53
C VAL A 62 -1.47 -15.12 3.26
N ILE A 63 -1.97 -16.21 3.86
CA ILE A 63 -1.16 -17.18 4.60
C ILE A 63 -1.29 -18.51 3.87
N ALA A 64 -0.18 -18.99 3.30
CA ALA A 64 -0.11 -20.27 2.59
C ALA A 64 0.59 -21.32 3.47
N GLU A 65 -0.13 -22.37 3.84
CA GLU A 65 0.42 -23.53 4.57
C GLU A 65 1.12 -24.44 3.57
N GLN A 66 2.42 -24.63 3.73
CA GLN A 66 3.26 -25.49 2.91
C GLN A 66 3.86 -26.62 3.75
N THR A 67 4.47 -27.60 3.10
CA THR A 67 5.09 -28.76 3.80
C THR A 67 6.15 -28.35 4.82
N GLU A 68 6.87 -27.26 4.55
CA GLU A 68 7.98 -26.77 5.37
C GLU A 68 7.61 -25.60 6.31
N GLY A 69 6.32 -25.24 6.40
CA GLY A 69 5.83 -24.16 7.25
C GLY A 69 4.79 -23.25 6.60
N GLU A 70 4.60 -22.07 7.17
CA GLU A 70 3.66 -21.08 6.67
C GLU A 70 4.40 -19.93 5.97
N ALA A 71 3.95 -19.55 4.79
CA ALA A 71 4.39 -18.35 4.10
C ALA A 71 3.37 -17.21 4.32
N LEU A 72 3.83 -16.07 4.80
CA LEU A 72 3.03 -14.84 4.90
C LEU A 72 3.25 -13.97 3.68
N CYS A 73 2.16 -13.59 3.05
CA CYS A 73 2.10 -12.64 1.96
C CYS A 73 0.99 -11.61 2.20
N THR A 74 0.87 -10.70 1.28
CA THR A 74 -0.17 -9.67 1.22
C THR A 74 -0.99 -9.86 -0.06
N GLY A 75 -2.24 -9.41 -0.07
CA GLY A 75 -3.08 -9.38 -1.26
C GLY A 75 -3.98 -8.17 -1.29
N SER A 76 -4.57 -7.89 -2.43
CA SER A 76 -5.59 -6.87 -2.64
C SER A 76 -6.92 -7.49 -3.07
N ILE A 77 -8.02 -6.90 -2.63
CA ILE A 77 -9.36 -7.38 -2.91
C ILE A 77 -9.77 -6.94 -4.32
N LEU A 78 -10.04 -7.89 -5.23
CA LEU A 78 -10.52 -7.60 -6.58
C LEU A 78 -12.04 -7.59 -6.68
N SER A 79 -12.71 -8.45 -5.90
CA SER A 79 -14.16 -8.60 -5.89
C SER A 79 -14.62 -9.23 -4.58
N GLU A 80 -15.92 -9.50 -4.44
CA GLU A 80 -16.49 -10.17 -3.28
C GLU A 80 -15.96 -11.60 -3.03
N ASN A 81 -15.26 -12.18 -4.00
CA ASN A 81 -14.77 -13.56 -3.95
C ASN A 81 -13.37 -13.77 -4.55
N SER A 82 -12.63 -12.68 -4.81
CA SER A 82 -11.34 -12.77 -5.51
C SER A 82 -10.30 -11.83 -4.89
N ILE A 83 -9.11 -12.35 -4.66
CA ILE A 83 -7.93 -11.61 -4.18
C ILE A 83 -6.84 -11.70 -5.23
N LEU A 84 -6.16 -10.57 -5.50
CA LEU A 84 -4.93 -10.51 -6.26
C LEU A 84 -3.73 -10.57 -5.32
N THR A 85 -2.77 -11.41 -5.63
CA THR A 85 -1.49 -11.55 -4.93
C THR A 85 -0.38 -11.92 -5.92
N ALA A 86 0.84 -12.15 -5.44
CA ALA A 86 1.93 -12.67 -6.26
C ALA A 86 1.82 -14.19 -6.47
N ALA A 87 2.27 -14.69 -7.62
CA ALA A 87 2.23 -16.13 -7.91
C ALA A 87 3.14 -16.93 -6.96
N HIS A 88 4.33 -16.40 -6.65
CA HIS A 88 5.25 -17.06 -5.72
C HIS A 88 4.68 -17.22 -4.31
N CYS A 89 3.67 -16.45 -3.91
CA CYS A 89 3.00 -16.56 -2.61
C CYS A 89 2.18 -17.86 -2.47
N VAL A 90 1.78 -18.45 -3.57
CA VAL A 90 0.91 -19.63 -3.64
C VAL A 90 1.50 -20.71 -4.53
N ASP A 91 2.80 -20.62 -4.79
CA ASP A 91 3.56 -21.63 -5.54
C ASP A 91 3.85 -22.87 -4.67
N GLY A 92 4.20 -24.01 -5.30
CA GLY A 92 4.53 -25.25 -4.58
C GLY A 92 3.33 -26.00 -3.99
N GLU A 93 2.10 -25.77 -4.52
CA GLU A 93 0.88 -26.50 -4.13
C GLU A 93 0.60 -26.45 -2.61
N PRO A 94 0.33 -25.28 -2.03
CA PRO A 94 0.06 -25.16 -0.61
C PRO A 94 -1.15 -26.01 -0.21
N THR A 95 -1.06 -26.70 0.92
CA THR A 95 -2.14 -27.56 1.44
C THR A 95 -3.38 -26.77 1.85
N LYS A 96 -3.16 -25.47 2.18
CA LYS A 96 -4.23 -24.54 2.52
C LYS A 96 -3.76 -23.11 2.32
N VAL A 97 -4.66 -22.25 1.85
CA VAL A 97 -4.42 -20.80 1.77
C VAL A 97 -5.52 -20.08 2.53
N GLN A 98 -5.11 -19.27 3.50
CA GLN A 98 -6.01 -18.45 4.33
C GLN A 98 -5.91 -16.98 3.88
N ILE A 99 -7.06 -16.33 3.80
CA ILE A 99 -7.20 -14.90 3.52
C ILE A 99 -7.68 -14.24 4.80
N VAL A 100 -6.89 -13.33 5.37
CA VAL A 100 -7.17 -12.70 6.66
C VAL A 100 -7.49 -11.21 6.47
N PHE A 101 -8.71 -10.83 6.80
CA PHE A 101 -9.27 -9.48 6.69
C PHE A 101 -9.08 -8.73 8.01
N ALA A 102 -7.88 -8.28 8.32
CA ALA A 102 -7.61 -7.56 9.57
C ALA A 102 -6.32 -6.74 9.48
N ASN A 103 -6.25 -5.59 10.14
CA ASN A 103 -5.02 -4.80 10.21
C ASN A 103 -3.91 -5.47 11.05
N ASN A 104 -4.28 -6.38 11.94
CA ASN A 104 -3.33 -7.15 12.74
C ASN A 104 -3.76 -8.62 12.76
N ILE A 105 -3.02 -9.46 12.01
CA ILE A 105 -3.36 -10.87 11.85
C ILE A 105 -3.30 -11.65 13.17
N ARG A 106 -2.49 -11.21 14.14
CA ARG A 106 -2.36 -11.86 15.46
C ARG A 106 -3.55 -11.60 16.39
N LYS A 107 -4.42 -10.63 16.04
CA LYS A 107 -5.61 -10.25 16.82
C LYS A 107 -6.90 -10.53 16.05
N THR A 108 -6.85 -11.36 15.01
CA THR A 108 -7.98 -11.62 14.12
C THR A 108 -8.93 -12.65 14.74
N GLN A 109 -10.23 -12.44 14.52
CA GLN A 109 -11.28 -13.43 14.83
C GLN A 109 -11.57 -14.29 13.59
N ALA A 110 -12.01 -15.53 13.79
CA ALA A 110 -12.34 -16.47 12.71
C ALA A 110 -13.34 -15.90 11.68
N ALA A 111 -14.28 -15.05 12.10
CA ALA A 111 -15.23 -14.37 11.22
C ALA A 111 -14.58 -13.51 10.12
N PHE A 112 -13.33 -13.08 10.33
CA PHE A 112 -12.54 -12.29 9.40
C PHE A 112 -11.52 -13.14 8.61
N THR A 113 -11.68 -14.45 8.57
CA THR A 113 -10.82 -15.35 7.79
C THR A 113 -11.66 -16.08 6.74
N ARG A 114 -11.11 -16.26 5.56
CA ARG A 114 -11.66 -17.10 4.48
C ARG A 114 -10.59 -18.10 4.06
N ILE A 115 -11.07 -19.23 3.53
CA ILE A 115 -10.20 -20.27 2.95
C ILE A 115 -10.33 -20.19 1.43
N ALA A 116 -9.21 -20.30 0.75
CA ALA A 116 -9.19 -20.36 -0.70
C ALA A 116 -9.98 -21.58 -1.20
N THR A 117 -10.78 -21.39 -2.23
CA THR A 117 -11.52 -22.45 -2.93
C THR A 117 -10.86 -22.82 -4.26
N ALA A 118 -10.14 -21.89 -4.88
CA ALA A 118 -9.33 -22.10 -6.06
C ALA A 118 -8.20 -21.07 -6.14
N ILE A 119 -7.12 -21.43 -6.82
CA ILE A 119 -5.94 -20.59 -7.03
C ILE A 119 -5.62 -20.63 -8.54
N TYR A 120 -5.38 -19.46 -9.11
CA TYR A 120 -5.02 -19.30 -10.51
C TYR A 120 -3.75 -18.46 -10.60
N GLN A 121 -2.63 -19.09 -10.90
CA GLN A 121 -1.38 -18.41 -11.21
C GLN A 121 -1.38 -17.94 -12.67
N ASN A 122 -0.73 -16.83 -12.94
CA ASN A 122 -0.56 -16.37 -14.32
C ASN A 122 0.31 -17.37 -15.10
N PRO A 123 -0.07 -17.76 -16.32
CA PRO A 123 0.71 -18.74 -17.12
C PRO A 123 2.17 -18.34 -17.35
N SER A 124 2.47 -17.04 -17.45
CA SER A 124 3.83 -16.53 -17.64
C SER A 124 4.72 -16.74 -16.40
N TRP A 125 4.15 -17.04 -15.23
CA TRP A 125 4.93 -17.40 -14.03
C TRP A 125 5.73 -18.69 -14.24
N HIS A 126 5.12 -19.71 -14.84
CA HIS A 126 5.78 -21.01 -15.10
C HIS A 126 6.58 -21.02 -16.40
N ASN A 127 6.32 -20.07 -17.30
CA ASN A 127 7.02 -19.93 -18.58
C ASN A 127 7.49 -18.48 -18.79
N PRO A 128 8.38 -17.95 -17.92
CA PRO A 128 8.79 -16.57 -17.98
C PRO A 128 9.65 -16.28 -19.21
N SER A 129 9.47 -15.12 -19.81
CA SER A 129 10.37 -14.56 -20.81
C SER A 129 11.25 -13.45 -20.19
N ALA A 130 12.16 -12.89 -20.97
CA ALA A 130 12.95 -11.74 -20.53
C ALA A 130 12.04 -10.51 -20.24
N ASP A 131 10.96 -10.35 -21.00
CA ASP A 131 10.06 -9.21 -20.94
C ASP A 131 8.82 -9.45 -20.07
N GLU A 132 8.52 -10.71 -19.72
CA GLU A 132 7.28 -11.08 -19.05
C GLU A 132 7.53 -12.19 -18.00
N LYS A 133 7.37 -11.85 -16.73
CA LYS A 133 7.60 -12.76 -15.61
C LYS A 133 6.30 -13.34 -15.04
N GLY A 134 5.22 -12.59 -15.07
CA GLY A 134 3.89 -13.06 -14.67
C GLY A 134 3.74 -13.40 -13.20
N ASP A 135 4.49 -12.77 -12.29
CA ASP A 135 4.38 -13.04 -10.85
C ASP A 135 3.08 -12.48 -10.27
N LEU A 136 1.96 -13.08 -10.69
CA LEU A 136 0.60 -12.76 -10.29
C LEU A 136 -0.23 -14.03 -10.07
N ALA A 137 -1.06 -14.02 -9.04
CA ALA A 137 -2.08 -15.03 -8.81
C ALA A 137 -3.40 -14.42 -8.36
N ILE A 138 -4.50 -15.09 -8.72
CA ILE A 138 -5.84 -14.81 -8.19
C ILE A 138 -6.27 -15.97 -7.32
N ILE A 139 -6.64 -15.63 -6.09
CA ILE A 139 -7.19 -16.57 -5.11
C ILE A 139 -8.69 -16.37 -5.07
N LYS A 140 -9.46 -17.43 -5.30
CA LYS A 140 -10.92 -17.45 -5.12
C LYS A 140 -11.25 -17.95 -3.72
N PHE A 141 -12.33 -17.40 -3.16
CA PHE A 141 -12.85 -17.81 -1.84
C PHE A 141 -14.38 -17.72 -1.81
N SER A 142 -15.00 -18.30 -0.80
CA SER A 142 -16.44 -18.23 -0.56
C SER A 142 -16.77 -17.48 0.73
N GLY A 143 -18.03 -17.10 0.92
CA GLY A 143 -18.53 -16.43 2.12
C GLY A 143 -18.46 -14.90 2.07
N GLY A 144 -18.10 -14.31 0.92
CA GLY A 144 -18.11 -12.87 0.69
C GLY A 144 -17.13 -12.07 1.55
N LEU A 145 -17.11 -10.76 1.34
CA LEU A 145 -16.28 -9.83 2.11
C LEU A 145 -16.87 -9.58 3.50
N PRO A 146 -16.04 -9.55 4.56
CA PRO A 146 -16.49 -9.03 5.85
C PRO A 146 -16.86 -7.54 5.74
N LYS A 147 -17.75 -7.09 6.64
CA LYS A 147 -18.17 -5.68 6.68
C LYS A 147 -16.96 -4.75 6.80
N GLY A 148 -16.93 -3.73 5.94
CA GLY A 148 -15.88 -2.71 5.92
C GLY A 148 -14.75 -2.98 4.91
N PHE A 149 -14.73 -4.15 4.27
CA PHE A 149 -13.79 -4.45 3.19
C PHE A 149 -14.43 -4.21 1.81
N LEU A 150 -13.65 -3.72 0.87
CA LEU A 150 -14.11 -3.27 -0.45
C LEU A 150 -13.12 -3.69 -1.54
N PRO A 151 -13.59 -3.93 -2.77
CA PRO A 151 -12.72 -4.12 -3.90
C PRO A 151 -11.88 -2.88 -4.22
N VAL A 152 -10.64 -3.10 -4.62
CA VAL A 152 -9.74 -2.06 -5.11
C VAL A 152 -10.06 -1.69 -6.56
N LYS A 153 -9.75 -0.46 -6.92
CA LYS A 153 -9.79 -0.02 -8.33
C LYS A 153 -8.42 -0.24 -8.97
N LEU A 154 -8.39 -0.99 -10.06
CA LEU A 154 -7.18 -1.18 -10.86
C LEU A 154 -6.96 -0.01 -11.81
N ALA A 155 -5.69 0.27 -12.13
CA ALA A 155 -5.30 1.24 -13.13
C ALA A 155 -5.91 0.92 -14.50
N SER A 156 -6.24 1.96 -15.25
CA SER A 156 -6.73 1.83 -16.63
C SER A 156 -5.59 1.45 -17.58
N ASP A 157 -5.93 0.98 -18.79
CA ASP A 157 -4.94 0.53 -19.76
C ASP A 157 -4.07 1.68 -20.31
N ASP A 158 -4.57 2.91 -20.23
CA ASP A 158 -3.89 4.14 -20.60
C ASP A 158 -3.11 4.78 -19.44
N PHE A 159 -3.08 4.13 -18.27
CA PHE A 159 -2.35 4.62 -17.12
C PHE A 159 -0.84 4.39 -17.29
N GLU A 160 -0.05 5.45 -17.18
CA GLU A 160 1.40 5.40 -17.27
C GLU A 160 2.06 5.84 -15.96
N LEU A 161 2.98 5.03 -15.48
CA LEU A 161 3.89 5.41 -14.40
C LEU A 161 5.08 6.19 -14.97
N ARG A 162 5.49 7.22 -14.24
CA ARG A 162 6.65 8.04 -14.61
C ARG A 162 7.78 7.86 -13.61
N ASN A 163 9.01 8.02 -14.08
CA ASN A 163 10.15 8.12 -13.18
C ASN A 163 9.94 9.28 -12.19
N ASP A 164 10.43 9.09 -10.97
CA ASP A 164 10.26 10.00 -9.82
C ASP A 164 8.81 10.16 -9.34
N GLN A 165 7.86 9.43 -9.91
CA GLN A 165 6.48 9.42 -9.42
C GLN A 165 6.41 8.80 -8.03
N ASP A 166 5.70 9.48 -7.13
CA ASP A 166 5.36 8.96 -5.82
C ASP A 166 4.35 7.81 -5.93
N VAL A 167 4.66 6.69 -5.28
CA VAL A 167 3.82 5.50 -5.18
C VAL A 167 3.74 5.02 -3.75
N LEU A 168 2.65 4.36 -3.40
CA LEU A 168 2.36 3.84 -2.07
C LEU A 168 2.30 2.33 -2.12
N PHE A 169 2.89 1.67 -1.13
CA PHE A 169 2.73 0.23 -0.91
C PHE A 169 2.14 -0.03 0.46
N ALA A 170 1.38 -1.09 0.59
CA ALA A 170 0.90 -1.53 1.87
C ALA A 170 0.94 -3.06 1.98
N GLY A 171 1.29 -3.55 3.18
CA GLY A 171 1.43 -4.98 3.41
C GLY A 171 1.67 -5.34 4.88
N TYR A 172 1.83 -6.63 5.12
CA TYR A 172 2.00 -7.24 6.44
C TYR A 172 3.42 -7.71 6.72
N GLY A 173 4.35 -7.31 5.88
CA GLY A 173 5.74 -7.77 5.91
C GLY A 173 6.52 -7.35 7.14
N VAL A 174 7.76 -7.84 7.18
CA VAL A 174 8.72 -7.55 8.24
C VAL A 174 9.18 -6.10 8.18
N THR A 175 9.53 -5.56 9.34
CA THR A 175 10.08 -4.21 9.49
C THR A 175 11.59 -4.18 9.40
N ASN A 176 12.21 -5.36 9.47
CA ASN A 176 13.65 -5.54 9.37
C ASN A 176 13.93 -6.89 8.68
N GLY A 177 14.31 -6.85 7.42
CA GLY A 177 14.54 -8.06 6.63
C GLY A 177 15.76 -8.88 7.09
N THR A 178 16.77 -8.25 7.72
CA THR A 178 17.94 -8.96 8.24
C THR A 178 17.61 -9.74 9.51
N LYS A 179 16.71 -9.20 10.37
CA LYS A 179 16.33 -9.82 11.65
C LYS A 179 15.04 -10.64 11.54
N ASP A 180 14.34 -10.55 10.43
CA ASP A 180 13.06 -11.21 10.18
C ASP A 180 11.99 -10.95 11.28
N ILE A 181 11.81 -9.69 11.66
CA ILE A 181 10.90 -9.27 12.73
C ILE A 181 9.89 -8.24 12.26
N GLY A 182 8.73 -8.17 12.94
CA GLY A 182 7.73 -7.12 12.79
C GLY A 182 6.59 -7.46 11.83
N ALA A 183 6.56 -8.65 11.21
CA ALA A 183 5.47 -9.08 10.34
C ALA A 183 4.11 -9.17 11.05
N GLY A 184 3.03 -9.10 10.27
CA GLY A 184 1.66 -9.38 10.74
C GLY A 184 0.84 -8.16 11.14
N LEU A 185 1.37 -6.97 11.07
CA LEU A 185 0.65 -5.71 11.22
C LEU A 185 0.62 -4.99 9.87
N LEU A 186 -0.56 -4.58 9.40
CA LEU A 186 -0.70 -3.85 8.15
C LEU A 186 -0.06 -2.47 8.26
N ARG A 187 0.82 -2.18 7.31
CA ARG A 187 1.57 -0.93 7.22
C ARG A 187 1.55 -0.38 5.82
N MET A 188 1.92 0.87 5.66
CA MET A 188 2.12 1.49 4.36
C MET A 188 3.45 2.21 4.30
N THR A 189 3.98 2.32 3.10
CA THR A 189 5.12 3.16 2.79
C THR A 189 4.90 3.97 1.52
N LYS A 190 5.64 5.07 1.40
CA LYS A 190 5.70 5.90 0.20
C LYS A 190 7.10 5.85 -0.36
N THR A 191 7.23 5.58 -1.65
CA THR A 191 8.50 5.55 -2.36
C THR A 191 8.34 6.13 -3.77
N LYS A 192 9.39 6.07 -4.57
CA LYS A 192 9.41 6.61 -5.95
C LYS A 192 9.70 5.52 -6.96
N VAL A 193 9.07 5.63 -8.12
CA VAL A 193 9.44 4.87 -9.31
C VAL A 193 10.82 5.33 -9.78
N ILE A 194 11.74 4.40 -10.05
CA ILE A 194 13.09 4.71 -10.55
C ILE A 194 13.40 4.07 -11.90
N GLY A 195 12.47 3.31 -12.47
CA GLY A 195 12.60 2.70 -13.78
C GLY A 195 11.77 1.44 -13.96
N GLN A 196 12.12 0.70 -15.00
CA GLN A 196 11.54 -0.60 -15.33
C GLN A 196 12.64 -1.66 -15.35
N GLN A 197 12.34 -2.86 -14.87
CA GLN A 197 13.20 -4.05 -14.96
C GLN A 197 12.97 -4.78 -16.27
N SER A 198 11.71 -4.85 -16.70
CA SER A 198 11.26 -5.47 -17.94
C SER A 198 10.02 -4.72 -18.44
N LYS A 199 9.40 -5.19 -19.51
CA LYS A 199 8.14 -4.62 -20.02
C LYS A 199 7.04 -4.63 -18.96
N THR A 200 6.98 -5.65 -18.13
CA THR A 200 5.91 -5.89 -17.15
C THR A 200 6.33 -5.67 -15.70
N GLU A 201 7.56 -5.22 -15.46
CA GLU A 201 8.10 -5.04 -14.11
C GLU A 201 8.63 -3.62 -13.89
N VAL A 202 8.17 -2.99 -12.83
CA VAL A 202 8.54 -1.64 -12.41
C VAL A 202 9.48 -1.72 -11.20
N ILE A 203 10.49 -0.85 -11.19
CA ILE A 203 11.45 -0.72 -10.07
C ILE A 203 11.13 0.51 -9.26
N THR A 204 11.12 0.34 -7.93
CA THR A 204 11.02 1.47 -7.00
C THR A 204 12.24 1.59 -6.08
N ASN A 205 12.47 2.80 -5.59
CA ASN A 205 13.58 3.11 -4.69
C ASN A 205 13.32 2.49 -3.30
N GLY A 206 14.30 1.74 -2.77
CA GLY A 206 14.22 1.13 -1.45
C GLY A 206 15.16 1.74 -0.40
N ARG A 207 15.86 2.84 -0.71
CA ARG A 207 16.89 3.38 0.18
C ARG A 207 16.32 3.98 1.47
N GLU A 208 15.22 4.68 1.36
CA GLU A 208 14.57 5.32 2.52
C GLU A 208 13.52 4.39 3.13
N THR A 209 12.65 3.87 2.30
CA THR A 209 11.57 2.94 2.68
C THR A 209 11.38 1.90 1.58
N SER A 210 10.99 0.67 1.92
CA SER A 210 10.79 -0.41 0.95
C SER A 210 9.79 -1.43 1.44
N VAL A 211 9.19 -2.15 0.49
CA VAL A 211 8.56 -3.45 0.78
C VAL A 211 9.62 -4.45 1.21
N CYS A 212 9.22 -5.48 1.96
CA CYS A 212 10.12 -6.53 2.44
C CYS A 212 9.39 -7.88 2.50
N PHE A 213 9.99 -8.90 3.11
CA PHE A 213 9.40 -10.25 3.22
C PHE A 213 8.04 -10.20 3.91
N GLY A 214 7.02 -10.77 3.28
CA GLY A 214 5.62 -10.73 3.70
C GLY A 214 4.80 -9.58 3.08
N ASP A 215 5.43 -8.57 2.45
CA ASP A 215 4.74 -7.58 1.63
C ASP A 215 4.50 -8.09 0.19
N SER A 216 5.12 -9.21 -0.19
CA SER A 216 4.91 -9.93 -1.45
C SER A 216 3.43 -10.09 -1.76
N GLY A 217 3.02 -9.79 -2.99
CA GLY A 217 1.62 -9.82 -3.40
C GLY A 217 0.82 -8.58 -2.99
N GLY A 218 1.39 -7.70 -2.17
CA GLY A 218 0.76 -6.47 -1.73
C GLY A 218 0.63 -5.44 -2.84
N PRO A 219 -0.42 -4.59 -2.78
CA PRO A 219 -0.70 -3.61 -3.81
C PRO A 219 0.27 -2.42 -3.80
N GLY A 220 0.67 -2.01 -5.01
CA GLY A 220 1.27 -0.72 -5.29
C GLY A 220 0.19 0.26 -5.80
N PHE A 221 0.06 1.41 -5.14
CA PHE A 221 -0.95 2.42 -5.44
C PHE A 221 -0.36 3.72 -5.94
N VAL A 222 -1.15 4.42 -6.73
CA VAL A 222 -1.10 5.89 -6.84
C VAL A 222 -2.34 6.46 -6.16
N PHE A 223 -2.18 7.64 -5.57
CA PHE A 223 -3.31 8.40 -5.03
C PHE A 223 -3.61 9.59 -5.94
N THR A 224 -4.76 9.55 -6.57
CA THR A 224 -5.19 10.59 -7.52
C THR A 224 -6.70 10.78 -7.44
N LYS A 225 -7.18 12.01 -7.62
CA LYS A 225 -8.60 12.37 -7.56
C LYS A 225 -9.32 11.81 -6.31
N ASN A 226 -8.64 11.80 -5.15
CA ASN A 226 -9.13 11.26 -3.87
C ASN A 226 -9.39 9.74 -3.87
N GLU A 227 -8.79 8.98 -4.80
CA GLU A 227 -8.90 7.52 -4.90
C GLU A 227 -7.54 6.85 -4.88
N PHE A 228 -7.47 5.65 -4.31
CA PHE A 228 -6.34 4.73 -4.44
C PHE A 228 -6.55 3.89 -5.68
N ILE A 229 -5.61 3.98 -6.63
CA ILE A 229 -5.62 3.21 -7.88
C ILE A 229 -4.44 2.24 -7.83
N GLN A 230 -4.71 0.94 -7.87
CA GLN A 230 -3.67 -0.07 -7.88
C GLN A 230 -3.08 -0.20 -9.27
N TRP A 231 -1.76 0.02 -9.38
CA TRP A 231 -0.98 -0.13 -10.62
C TRP A 231 -0.08 -1.36 -10.62
N GLY A 232 0.25 -1.91 -9.44
CA GLY A 232 1.21 -3.00 -9.36
C GLY A 232 1.01 -3.92 -8.16
N VAL A 233 1.77 -4.99 -8.16
CA VAL A 233 1.84 -6.02 -7.13
C VAL A 233 3.30 -6.22 -6.72
N ALA A 234 3.61 -6.18 -5.43
CA ALA A 234 4.95 -6.38 -4.90
C ALA A 234 5.44 -7.82 -5.19
N SER A 235 6.59 -7.94 -5.85
CA SER A 235 7.15 -9.22 -6.28
C SER A 235 8.44 -9.53 -5.52
N SER A 236 9.49 -8.72 -5.65
CA SER A 236 10.79 -9.05 -5.07
C SER A 236 11.56 -7.82 -4.59
N VAL A 237 12.60 -8.07 -3.79
CA VAL A 237 13.56 -7.08 -3.29
C VAL A 237 14.97 -7.44 -3.73
N LEU A 238 15.81 -6.42 -4.01
CA LEU A 238 17.16 -6.66 -4.53
C LEU A 238 18.19 -7.07 -3.47
N ASN A 239 17.82 -7.07 -2.18
CA ASN A 239 18.68 -7.56 -1.13
C ASN A 239 17.90 -7.94 0.13
N GLN A 240 18.47 -8.79 0.97
CA GLN A 240 17.87 -9.29 2.21
C GLN A 240 17.54 -8.18 3.22
N ALA A 241 18.30 -7.12 3.25
CA ALA A 241 18.03 -5.97 4.14
C ALA A 241 16.85 -5.08 3.67
N CYS A 242 16.28 -5.33 2.49
CA CYS A 242 15.19 -4.59 1.87
C CYS A 242 15.45 -3.07 1.80
N ASN A 243 16.68 -2.66 1.51
CA ASN A 243 17.09 -1.25 1.53
C ASN A 243 17.78 -0.76 0.24
N LYS A 244 17.60 -1.47 -0.88
CA LYS A 244 18.14 -1.05 -2.19
C LYS A 244 17.03 -0.64 -3.14
N ALA A 245 16.36 -1.59 -3.73
CA ALA A 245 15.22 -1.38 -4.62
C ALA A 245 14.27 -2.57 -4.53
N SER A 246 13.06 -2.38 -4.98
CA SER A 246 12.04 -3.43 -5.09
C SER A 246 11.49 -3.49 -6.51
N ILE A 247 11.08 -4.69 -6.91
CA ILE A 247 10.51 -5.00 -8.21
C ILE A 247 9.04 -5.33 -8.02
N HIS A 248 8.21 -4.81 -8.90
CA HIS A 248 6.77 -4.92 -8.82
C HIS A 248 6.20 -5.30 -10.18
N THR A 249 5.29 -6.28 -10.21
CA THR A 249 4.58 -6.67 -11.43
C THR A 249 3.49 -5.67 -11.73
N SER A 250 3.47 -5.13 -12.94
CA SER A 250 2.45 -4.20 -13.44
C SER A 250 1.11 -4.91 -13.60
N VAL A 251 0.02 -4.34 -13.07
CA VAL A 251 -1.34 -4.90 -13.28
C VAL A 251 -1.91 -4.52 -14.64
N MET A 252 -1.46 -3.41 -15.25
CA MET A 252 -1.96 -2.96 -16.55
C MET A 252 -1.66 -3.98 -17.64
N ASP A 253 -0.44 -4.52 -17.65
CA ASP A 253 0.01 -5.50 -18.65
C ASP A 253 -0.72 -6.84 -18.54
N TYR A 254 -1.30 -7.16 -17.39
CA TYR A 254 -2.02 -8.41 -17.11
C TYR A 254 -3.52 -8.22 -16.91
N LYS A 255 -4.08 -7.05 -17.20
CA LYS A 255 -5.46 -6.71 -16.89
C LYS A 255 -6.47 -7.64 -17.58
N SER A 256 -6.25 -7.99 -18.83
CA SER A 256 -7.10 -8.95 -19.56
C SER A 256 -7.12 -10.32 -18.89
N TRP A 257 -5.96 -10.82 -18.45
CA TRP A 257 -5.88 -12.07 -17.70
C TRP A 257 -6.58 -11.98 -16.34
N ILE A 258 -6.37 -10.87 -15.60
CA ILE A 258 -7.03 -10.62 -14.31
C ILE A 258 -8.54 -10.65 -14.49
N GLN A 259 -9.09 -9.90 -15.45
CA GLN A 259 -10.53 -9.84 -15.72
C GLN A 259 -11.11 -11.19 -16.12
N ALA A 260 -10.47 -11.91 -17.05
CA ALA A 260 -10.91 -13.23 -17.49
C ALA A 260 -10.90 -14.25 -16.34
N THR A 261 -9.91 -14.17 -15.43
CA THR A 261 -9.80 -15.09 -14.29
C THR A 261 -10.82 -14.75 -13.19
N MET A 262 -11.17 -13.49 -13.01
CA MET A 262 -12.23 -13.11 -12.08
C MET A 262 -13.60 -13.68 -12.44
N LEU A 263 -13.85 -14.00 -13.69
CA LEU A 263 -15.11 -14.58 -14.17
C LEU A 263 -15.22 -16.11 -14.01
N ARG A 264 -14.13 -16.77 -13.66
CA ARG A 264 -14.10 -18.22 -13.34
C ARG A 264 -14.60 -18.46 -11.91
#